data_e2a611a529ed1b3ac14aa5b95d0e439c
#
_entry.id   e2a611a529ed1b3ac14aa5b95d0e439c
#
_cell.length_a   1.000
_cell.length_b   1.000
_cell.length_c   1.000
_cell.angle_alpha   90.00
_cell.angle_beta   90.00
_cell.angle_gamma   90.00
#
_symmetry.space_group_name_H-M   'P 1'
#
loop_
_entity.id
_entity.type
_entity.pdbx_description
1 polymer ?
#
loop_
_entity_poly.entity_id
_entity_poly.type
_entity_poly.pdbx_seq_one_letter_code
_entity_poly.pdbx_strand_id
1 'polypeptide(L)'
;IRTIHALRILKRSIDARQRTIYVNLKIRLYINEMPQDEEFTRTIYNKVDGKPQVIVVGAGPGGLFAALRLIELGLRPVVVERGKNVRDRKIDIARISREHKVAPESNYSFGEGGAGAYSDGKLYTRSKKRGNVNKILNVFCQHGASTSILADAHPHIGTDKLPRVIENMRNTIIECGGEVHFETRMDSLIIEKNKITGIETNTGK
;
A
#
# COMPACT_ATOMS: atom_id res chain seq x y z
N ILE A 1 41.01 19.09 -1.85
CA ILE A 1 40.23 19.01 -0.58
C ILE A 1 39.05 18.10 -0.85
N ARG A 2 38.85 17.07 -0.02
CA ARG A 2 37.68 16.16 -0.09
C ARG A 2 36.54 16.75 0.71
N THR A 3 35.46 17.15 0.06
CA THR A 3 34.27 17.70 0.71
C THR A 3 33.11 16.70 0.61
N ILE A 4 32.48 16.40 1.74
CA ILE A 4 31.26 15.58 1.76
C ILE A 4 30.09 16.50 1.39
N HIS A 5 29.45 16.25 0.25
CA HIS A 5 28.31 17.03 -0.22
C HIS A 5 26.97 16.45 0.22
N ALA A 6 26.87 15.13 0.35
CA ALA A 6 25.64 14.47 0.81
C ALA A 6 25.94 13.15 1.53
N LEU A 7 24.98 12.69 2.30
CA LEU A 7 25.00 11.41 3.00
C LEU A 7 23.64 10.73 2.81
N ARG A 8 23.66 9.45 2.46
CA ARG A 8 22.45 8.60 2.40
C ARG A 8 22.58 7.43 3.37
N ILE A 9 21.58 7.24 4.22
CA ILE A 9 21.50 6.08 5.12
C ILE A 9 20.97 4.89 4.32
N LEU A 10 21.76 3.82 4.19
CA LEU A 10 21.38 2.60 3.47
C LEU A 10 20.81 1.54 4.40
N LYS A 11 21.18 1.59 5.69
CA LYS A 11 20.65 0.67 6.71
C LYS A 11 20.79 1.32 8.08
N ARG A 12 19.75 1.16 8.90
CA ARG A 12 19.72 1.58 10.30
C ARG A 12 19.20 0.45 11.17
N SER A 13 19.90 0.14 12.25
CA SER A 13 19.46 -0.85 13.24
C SER A 13 19.94 -0.45 14.63
N ILE A 14 19.16 -0.83 15.64
CA ILE A 14 19.50 -0.61 17.05
C ILE A 14 20.09 -1.88 17.61
N ASP A 15 21.21 -1.76 18.30
CA ASP A 15 21.85 -2.81 19.08
C ASP A 15 21.76 -2.46 20.58
N ALA A 16 20.87 -3.16 21.28
CA ALA A 16 20.61 -2.97 22.72
C ALA A 16 21.02 -4.22 23.54
N ARG A 17 21.93 -5.05 23.01
CA ARG A 17 22.38 -6.27 23.71
C ARG A 17 23.31 -5.98 24.90
N GLN A 18 23.85 -4.78 24.96
CA GLN A 18 24.72 -4.32 26.06
C GLN A 18 24.09 -3.15 26.80
N ARG A 19 24.71 -2.76 27.93
CA ARG A 19 24.23 -1.61 28.74
C ARG A 19 24.16 -0.31 27.93
N THR A 20 25.11 -0.11 27.02
CA THR A 20 25.10 1.04 26.09
C THR A 20 24.36 0.62 24.81
N ILE A 21 23.38 1.42 24.42
CA ILE A 21 22.60 1.23 23.20
C ILE A 21 23.35 1.86 22.02
N TYR A 22 23.58 1.10 20.99
CA TYR A 22 24.23 1.56 19.76
C TYR A 22 23.23 1.63 18.60
N VAL A 23 23.37 2.66 17.76
CA VAL A 23 22.68 2.76 16.47
C VAL A 23 23.72 2.43 15.38
N ASN A 24 23.52 1.29 14.75
CA ASN A 24 24.38 0.85 13.64
C ASN A 24 23.86 1.43 12.34
N LEU A 25 24.71 2.16 11.61
CA LEU A 25 24.40 2.77 10.34
C LEU A 25 25.29 2.23 9.24
N LYS A 26 24.70 1.85 8.10
CA LYS A 26 25.40 1.72 6.83
C LYS A 26 25.07 2.95 6.00
N ILE A 27 26.10 3.71 5.60
CA ILE A 27 25.93 4.97 4.91
C ILE A 27 26.65 4.94 3.55
N ARG A 28 26.13 5.75 2.61
CA ARG A 28 26.85 6.15 1.39
C ARG A 28 27.19 7.61 1.53
N LEU A 29 28.47 7.94 1.33
CA LEU A 29 28.95 9.31 1.28
C LEU A 29 29.14 9.72 -0.18
N TYR A 30 28.75 10.93 -0.51
CA TYR A 30 29.00 11.56 -1.79
C TYR A 30 30.12 12.59 -1.57
N ILE A 31 31.29 12.33 -2.14
CA ILE A 31 32.50 13.12 -1.94
C ILE A 31 32.82 13.83 -3.25
N ASN A 32 32.80 15.16 -3.22
CA ASN A 32 32.95 16.05 -4.39
C ASN A 32 31.91 15.78 -5.51
N GLU A 33 30.76 15.18 -5.16
CA GLU A 33 29.66 14.87 -6.06
C GLU A 33 28.32 14.99 -5.32
N MET A 34 27.24 15.21 -6.05
CA MET A 34 25.87 15.16 -5.52
C MET A 34 25.20 13.85 -5.94
N PRO A 35 24.22 13.33 -5.15
CA PRO A 35 23.41 12.19 -5.57
C PRO A 35 22.72 12.51 -6.90
N GLN A 36 22.85 11.63 -7.89
CA GLN A 36 22.17 11.76 -9.19
C GLN A 36 20.88 10.95 -9.25
N ASP A 37 20.72 9.98 -8.34
CA ASP A 37 19.57 9.09 -8.26
C ASP A 37 18.56 9.56 -7.20
N GLU A 38 17.27 9.28 -7.42
CA GLU A 38 16.23 9.45 -6.40
C GLU A 38 16.49 8.55 -5.19
N GLU A 39 15.94 8.93 -4.02
CA GLU A 39 16.08 8.13 -2.81
C GLU A 39 15.37 6.78 -2.89
N PHE A 40 14.39 6.65 -3.79
CA PHE A 40 13.64 5.41 -4.04
C PHE A 40 13.43 5.18 -5.53
N THR A 41 13.20 3.92 -5.90
CA THR A 41 12.93 3.54 -7.30
C THR A 41 11.46 3.72 -7.61
N ARG A 42 11.14 4.52 -8.62
CA ARG A 42 9.76 4.69 -9.08
C ARG A 42 9.30 3.52 -9.94
N THR A 43 8.03 3.17 -9.76
CA THR A 43 7.31 2.29 -10.68
C THR A 43 6.51 3.15 -11.65
N ILE A 44 6.62 2.83 -12.94
CA ILE A 44 5.87 3.55 -13.99
C ILE A 44 4.49 2.89 -14.12
N TYR A 45 3.45 3.70 -13.98
CA TYR A 45 2.06 3.30 -14.17
C TYR A 45 1.50 4.01 -15.42
N ASN A 46 1.30 3.24 -16.48
CA ASN A 46 0.75 3.76 -17.74
C ASN A 46 -0.77 3.77 -17.73
N LYS A 47 -1.38 4.58 -18.60
CA LYS A 47 -2.82 4.55 -18.80
C LYS A 47 -3.28 3.19 -19.33
N VAL A 48 -4.40 2.70 -18.77
CA VAL A 48 -4.99 1.40 -19.12
C VAL A 48 -6.44 1.53 -19.60
N ASP A 49 -6.85 2.72 -20.04
CA ASP A 49 -8.15 2.96 -20.64
C ASP A 49 -8.34 2.04 -21.85
N GLY A 50 -9.50 1.38 -21.97
CA GLY A 50 -9.82 0.45 -23.05
C GLY A 50 -9.03 -0.86 -23.03
N LYS A 51 -8.22 -1.14 -22.01
CA LYS A 51 -7.51 -2.40 -21.84
C LYS A 51 -8.42 -3.50 -21.25
N PRO A 52 -8.07 -4.79 -21.41
CA PRO A 52 -8.82 -5.89 -20.80
C PRO A 52 -8.98 -5.69 -19.29
N GLN A 53 -10.19 -5.91 -18.79
CA GLN A 53 -10.54 -5.70 -17.39
C GLN A 53 -10.18 -6.93 -16.54
N VAL A 54 -9.76 -6.67 -15.32
CA VAL A 54 -9.55 -7.69 -14.28
C VAL A 54 -10.22 -7.20 -12.99
N ILE A 55 -11.14 -7.98 -12.46
CA ILE A 55 -11.83 -7.68 -11.21
C ILE A 55 -10.91 -8.06 -10.04
N VAL A 56 -10.77 -7.14 -9.09
CA VAL A 56 -10.04 -7.32 -7.84
C VAL A 56 -11.02 -7.21 -6.68
N VAL A 57 -11.22 -8.28 -5.95
CA VAL A 57 -12.14 -8.30 -4.80
C VAL A 57 -11.40 -7.91 -3.54
N GLY A 58 -11.79 -6.75 -2.98
CA GLY A 58 -11.24 -6.15 -1.78
C GLY A 58 -10.16 -5.08 -2.04
N ALA A 59 -10.31 -3.92 -1.40
CA ALA A 59 -9.35 -2.82 -1.41
C ALA A 59 -8.39 -2.85 -0.20
N GLY A 60 -8.11 -4.02 0.35
CA GLY A 60 -7.07 -4.22 1.34
C GLY A 60 -5.67 -4.12 0.72
N PRO A 61 -4.58 -4.30 1.50
CA PRO A 61 -3.21 -4.19 0.98
C PRO A 61 -2.98 -5.08 -0.24
N GLY A 62 -3.43 -6.34 -0.19
CA GLY A 62 -3.30 -7.28 -1.30
C GLY A 62 -3.99 -6.80 -2.57
N GLY A 63 -5.22 -6.29 -2.46
CA GLY A 63 -6.00 -5.80 -3.60
C GLY A 63 -5.42 -4.53 -4.22
N LEU A 64 -5.00 -3.56 -3.40
CA LEU A 64 -4.37 -2.33 -3.89
C LEU A 64 -3.06 -2.62 -4.63
N PHE A 65 -2.19 -3.49 -4.09
CA PHE A 65 -0.97 -3.91 -4.78
C PHE A 65 -1.26 -4.75 -6.03
N ALA A 66 -2.30 -5.60 -6.01
CA ALA A 66 -2.73 -6.35 -7.19
C ALA A 66 -3.21 -5.40 -8.30
N ALA A 67 -4.03 -4.40 -7.96
CA ALA A 67 -4.50 -3.40 -8.92
C ALA A 67 -3.35 -2.60 -9.54
N LEU A 68 -2.40 -2.10 -8.74
CA LEU A 68 -1.21 -1.43 -9.24
C LEU A 68 -0.37 -2.35 -10.13
N ARG A 69 -0.24 -3.64 -9.77
CA ARG A 69 0.49 -4.60 -10.60
C ARG A 69 -0.21 -4.91 -11.92
N LEU A 70 -1.54 -4.95 -11.95
CA LEU A 70 -2.30 -5.11 -13.18
C LEU A 70 -2.05 -3.94 -14.14
N ILE A 71 -1.99 -2.70 -13.62
CA ILE A 71 -1.65 -1.51 -14.43
C ILE A 71 -0.24 -1.64 -15.03
N GLU A 72 0.75 -2.10 -14.27
CA GLU A 72 2.11 -2.37 -14.81
C GLU A 72 2.08 -3.40 -15.95
N LEU A 73 1.15 -4.34 -15.90
CA LEU A 73 0.97 -5.39 -16.93
C LEU A 73 0.09 -4.93 -18.10
N GLY A 74 -0.37 -3.67 -18.10
CA GLY A 74 -1.25 -3.14 -19.15
C GLY A 74 -2.68 -3.66 -19.07
N LEU A 75 -3.14 -4.07 -17.90
CA LEU A 75 -4.50 -4.53 -17.63
C LEU A 75 -5.24 -3.49 -16.79
N ARG A 76 -6.56 -3.35 -17.05
CA ARG A 76 -7.42 -2.40 -16.34
C ARG A 76 -8.02 -3.05 -15.09
N PRO A 77 -7.62 -2.65 -13.87
CA PRO A 77 -8.21 -3.15 -12.66
C PRO A 77 -9.58 -2.51 -12.40
N VAL A 78 -10.53 -3.34 -11.97
CA VAL A 78 -11.82 -2.93 -11.38
C VAL A 78 -11.86 -3.49 -9.97
N VAL A 79 -11.64 -2.62 -8.98
CA VAL A 79 -11.60 -3.01 -7.57
C VAL A 79 -12.98 -2.85 -6.97
N VAL A 80 -13.51 -3.89 -6.34
CA VAL A 80 -14.76 -3.85 -5.57
C VAL A 80 -14.45 -4.05 -4.09
N GLU A 81 -14.92 -3.14 -3.24
CA GLU A 81 -14.71 -3.15 -1.79
C GLU A 81 -16.06 -3.05 -1.09
N ARG A 82 -16.31 -4.00 -0.17
CA ARG A 82 -17.58 -4.05 0.56
C ARG A 82 -17.76 -2.90 1.53
N GLY A 83 -16.66 -2.40 2.10
CA GLY A 83 -16.68 -1.28 3.04
C GLY A 83 -16.46 0.07 2.37
N LYS A 84 -16.29 1.09 3.20
CA LYS A 84 -16.07 2.47 2.78
C LYS A 84 -14.61 2.77 2.48
N ASN A 85 -14.38 3.91 1.84
CA ASN A 85 -13.03 4.44 1.68
C ASN A 85 -12.37 4.74 3.04
N VAL A 86 -11.07 4.89 3.04
CA VAL A 86 -10.29 5.02 4.27
C VAL A 86 -10.69 6.21 5.14
N ARG A 87 -11.21 7.31 4.58
CA ARG A 87 -11.64 8.47 5.36
C ARG A 87 -12.98 8.25 6.04
N ASP A 88 -13.98 7.79 5.28
CA ASP A 88 -15.34 7.57 5.79
C ASP A 88 -15.38 6.41 6.78
N ARG A 89 -14.58 5.37 6.54
CA ARG A 89 -14.39 4.23 7.44
C ARG A 89 -13.91 4.66 8.83
N LYS A 90 -13.12 5.75 8.94
CA LYS A 90 -12.66 6.29 10.23
C LYS A 90 -13.84 6.65 11.15
N ILE A 91 -14.95 7.11 10.58
CA ILE A 91 -16.17 7.45 11.33
C ILE A 91 -16.81 6.18 11.90
N ASP A 92 -16.91 5.13 11.08
CA ASP A 92 -17.49 3.85 11.52
C ASP A 92 -16.66 3.20 12.63
N ILE A 93 -15.33 3.28 12.53
CA ILE A 93 -14.41 2.80 13.57
C ILE A 93 -14.56 3.61 14.86
N ALA A 94 -14.69 4.94 14.77
CA ALA A 94 -14.90 5.78 15.95
C ALA A 94 -16.22 5.44 16.69
N ARG A 95 -17.27 5.05 15.96
CA ARG A 95 -18.52 4.60 16.54
C ARG A 95 -18.39 3.31 17.35
N ILE A 96 -17.51 2.40 16.95
CA ILE A 96 -17.25 1.18 17.73
C ILE A 96 -16.78 1.52 19.14
N SER A 97 -15.85 2.46 19.26
CA SER A 97 -15.30 2.88 20.55
C SER A 97 -16.25 3.76 21.38
N ARG A 98 -17.06 4.60 20.72
CA ARG A 98 -17.94 5.57 21.39
C ARG A 98 -19.34 5.04 21.69
N GLU A 99 -19.90 4.26 20.78
CA GLU A 99 -21.30 3.85 20.80
C GLU A 99 -21.46 2.32 20.91
N HIS A 100 -20.34 1.57 20.88
CA HIS A 100 -20.32 0.10 20.85
C HIS A 100 -21.13 -0.49 19.68
N LYS A 101 -21.21 0.26 18.56
CA LYS A 101 -21.91 -0.16 17.34
C LYS A 101 -20.92 -0.52 16.26
N VAL A 102 -21.06 -1.73 15.73
CA VAL A 102 -20.26 -2.25 14.60
C VAL A 102 -21.08 -2.16 13.33
N ALA A 103 -20.58 -1.43 12.32
CA ALA A 103 -21.15 -1.48 10.97
C ALA A 103 -20.74 -2.79 10.29
N PRO A 104 -21.69 -3.63 9.83
CA PRO A 104 -21.37 -4.96 9.30
C PRO A 104 -20.40 -4.93 8.10
N GLU A 105 -20.54 -3.94 7.24
CA GLU A 105 -19.78 -3.84 5.98
C GLU A 105 -18.58 -2.88 6.08
N SER A 106 -18.47 -2.05 7.14
CA SER A 106 -17.39 -1.08 7.29
C SER A 106 -16.95 -0.98 8.75
N ASN A 107 -15.80 -1.58 9.09
CA ASN A 107 -15.31 -1.71 10.46
C ASN A 107 -13.79 -1.93 10.48
N TYR A 108 -13.22 -2.49 11.57
CA TYR A 108 -11.79 -2.82 11.64
C TYR A 108 -11.33 -3.86 10.62
N SER A 109 -12.20 -4.76 10.17
CA SER A 109 -11.85 -5.82 9.21
C SER A 109 -12.13 -5.43 7.77
N PHE A 110 -13.22 -4.71 7.52
CA PHE A 110 -13.72 -4.38 6.19
C PHE A 110 -13.59 -2.89 5.88
N GLY A 111 -13.26 -2.59 4.63
CA GLY A 111 -13.04 -1.27 4.11
C GLY A 111 -11.62 -1.07 3.58
N GLU A 112 -11.42 0.02 2.86
CA GLU A 112 -10.16 0.36 2.20
C GLU A 112 -8.96 0.31 3.15
N GLY A 113 -7.86 -0.29 2.68
CA GLY A 113 -6.64 -0.49 3.46
C GLY A 113 -6.67 -1.69 4.41
N GLY A 114 -7.83 -2.38 4.54
CA GLY A 114 -7.99 -3.57 5.37
C GLY A 114 -7.78 -3.32 6.86
N ALA A 115 -7.56 -4.37 7.63
CA ALA A 115 -7.39 -4.29 9.10
C ALA A 115 -6.17 -3.46 9.55
N GLY A 116 -5.18 -3.30 8.67
CA GLY A 116 -3.95 -2.55 8.95
C GLY A 116 -4.05 -1.04 8.80
N ALA A 117 -5.11 -0.51 8.17
CA ALA A 117 -5.21 0.91 7.79
C ALA A 117 -5.03 1.90 8.96
N TYR A 118 -5.46 1.51 10.15
CA TYR A 118 -5.38 2.33 11.37
C TYR A 118 -4.43 1.75 12.42
N SER A 119 -3.53 0.87 12.00
CA SER A 119 -2.40 0.39 12.81
C SER A 119 -1.21 1.32 12.65
N ASP A 120 -0.12 1.04 13.36
CA ASP A 120 1.16 1.73 13.16
C ASP A 120 1.85 1.41 11.82
N GLY A 121 1.25 0.54 11.00
CA GLY A 121 1.75 0.22 9.66
C GLY A 121 3.11 -0.47 9.70
N LYS A 122 3.27 -1.48 10.57
CA LYS A 122 4.48 -2.31 10.59
C LYS A 122 4.66 -3.04 9.26
N LEU A 123 5.83 -2.88 8.65
CA LEU A 123 6.18 -3.45 7.35
C LEU A 123 7.19 -4.59 7.46
N TYR A 124 7.56 -4.98 8.68
CA TYR A 124 8.53 -6.04 8.89
C TYR A 124 7.96 -7.40 8.52
N THR A 125 8.74 -8.16 7.73
CA THR A 125 8.45 -9.55 7.42
C THR A 125 9.68 -10.43 7.63
N ARG A 126 9.48 -11.62 8.17
CA ARG A 126 10.52 -12.66 8.24
C ARG A 126 10.68 -13.42 6.93
N SER A 127 9.64 -13.41 6.08
CA SER A 127 9.63 -14.09 4.79
C SER A 127 10.38 -13.25 3.75
N LYS A 128 11.59 -13.69 3.41
CA LYS A 128 12.42 -13.10 2.33
C LYS A 128 12.52 -14.01 1.11
N LYS A 129 11.85 -15.16 1.14
CA LYS A 129 11.99 -16.20 0.09
C LYS A 129 11.08 -15.96 -1.11
N ARG A 130 9.99 -15.21 -0.96
CA ARG A 130 9.01 -14.97 -2.02
C ARG A 130 8.73 -13.49 -2.15
N GLY A 131 8.76 -13.00 -3.40
CA GLY A 131 8.50 -11.61 -3.72
C GLY A 131 9.66 -10.65 -3.41
N ASN A 132 9.55 -9.45 -3.97
CA ASN A 132 10.54 -8.39 -3.80
C ASN A 132 10.03 -7.36 -2.77
N VAL A 133 10.44 -7.51 -1.51
CA VAL A 133 10.06 -6.60 -0.42
C VAL A 133 10.50 -5.16 -0.73
N ASN A 134 11.68 -4.97 -1.35
CA ASN A 134 12.15 -3.63 -1.69
C ASN A 134 11.21 -2.93 -2.68
N LYS A 135 10.65 -3.67 -3.65
CA LYS A 135 9.64 -3.09 -4.57
C LYS A 135 8.43 -2.56 -3.79
N ILE A 136 7.92 -3.33 -2.82
CA ILE A 136 6.79 -2.93 -1.98
C ILE A 136 7.11 -1.65 -1.19
N LEU A 137 8.29 -1.57 -0.58
CA LEU A 137 8.72 -0.38 0.16
C LEU A 137 8.87 0.84 -0.75
N ASN A 138 9.43 0.66 -1.96
CA ASN A 138 9.54 1.74 -2.95
C ASN A 138 8.17 2.23 -3.42
N VAL A 139 7.19 1.32 -3.62
CA VAL A 139 5.81 1.71 -3.96
C VAL A 139 5.19 2.52 -2.82
N PHE A 140 5.40 2.15 -1.57
CA PHE A 140 4.92 2.97 -0.44
C PHE A 140 5.58 4.35 -0.42
N CYS A 141 6.91 4.46 -0.67
CA CYS A 141 7.60 5.75 -0.78
C CYS A 141 7.02 6.59 -1.91
N GLN A 142 6.78 5.99 -3.07
CA GLN A 142 6.16 6.66 -4.22
C GLN A 142 4.78 7.24 -3.89
N HIS A 143 4.06 6.63 -2.96
CA HIS A 143 2.74 7.06 -2.53
C HIS A 143 2.75 7.88 -1.22
N GLY A 144 3.93 8.34 -0.78
CA GLY A 144 4.07 9.32 0.30
C GLY A 144 4.52 8.76 1.65
N ALA A 145 4.97 7.52 1.73
CA ALA A 145 5.68 7.03 2.90
C ALA A 145 7.08 7.63 2.98
N SER A 146 7.62 7.74 4.20
CA SER A 146 8.99 8.23 4.39
C SER A 146 10.02 7.26 3.78
N THR A 147 11.03 7.80 3.11
CA THR A 147 12.16 7.01 2.57
C THR A 147 12.97 6.29 3.66
N SER A 148 12.82 6.68 4.93
CA SER A 148 13.42 5.97 6.07
C SER A 148 13.03 4.50 6.14
N ILE A 149 11.83 4.11 5.63
CA ILE A 149 11.39 2.70 5.60
C ILE A 149 12.29 1.81 4.75
N LEU A 150 13.05 2.37 3.80
CA LEU A 150 14.00 1.64 2.97
C LEU A 150 15.27 1.25 3.73
N ALA A 151 15.62 2.02 4.78
CA ALA A 151 16.84 1.85 5.55
C ALA A 151 16.60 1.15 6.90
N ASP A 152 15.41 1.26 7.48
CA ASP A 152 15.10 0.75 8.80
C ASP A 152 15.02 -0.77 8.84
N ALA A 153 15.60 -1.39 9.89
CA ALA A 153 15.55 -2.84 10.09
C ALA A 153 14.11 -3.32 10.40
N HIS A 154 13.30 -2.49 11.04
CA HIS A 154 11.89 -2.72 11.35
C HIS A 154 11.07 -1.52 10.89
N PRO A 155 10.82 -1.40 9.57
CA PRO A 155 10.15 -0.23 9.03
C PRO A 155 8.67 -0.19 9.41
N HIS A 156 8.16 1.03 9.62
CA HIS A 156 6.73 1.31 9.83
C HIS A 156 6.37 2.67 9.23
N ILE A 157 5.12 2.82 8.80
CA ILE A 157 4.66 4.06 8.14
C ILE A 157 4.12 5.06 9.17
N GLY A 158 3.44 4.59 10.19
CA GLY A 158 2.74 5.41 11.19
C GLY A 158 1.23 5.52 10.91
N THR A 159 0.44 5.55 11.98
CA THR A 159 -1.03 5.54 11.95
C THR A 159 -1.66 6.75 11.30
N ASP A 160 -1.01 7.90 11.37
CA ASP A 160 -1.45 9.16 10.78
C ASP A 160 -1.13 9.26 9.28
N LYS A 161 -0.06 8.61 8.84
CA LYS A 161 0.41 8.66 7.44
C LYS A 161 -0.17 7.56 6.57
N LEU A 162 -0.38 6.37 7.12
CA LEU A 162 -0.82 5.21 6.36
C LEU A 162 -2.14 5.43 5.61
N PRO A 163 -3.19 6.07 6.17
CA PRO A 163 -4.41 6.37 5.44
C PRO A 163 -4.17 7.22 4.19
N ARG A 164 -3.25 8.19 4.25
CA ARG A 164 -2.91 9.03 3.10
C ARG A 164 -2.15 8.26 2.02
N VAL A 165 -1.27 7.35 2.42
CA VAL A 165 -0.56 6.48 1.48
C VAL A 165 -1.54 5.57 0.74
N ILE A 166 -2.51 4.98 1.46
CA ILE A 166 -3.58 4.16 0.88
C ILE A 166 -4.40 4.97 -0.13
N GLU A 167 -4.82 6.19 0.24
CA GLU A 167 -5.55 7.10 -0.64
C GLU A 167 -4.75 7.44 -1.91
N ASN A 168 -3.46 7.72 -1.78
CA ASN A 168 -2.60 8.00 -2.93
C ASN A 168 -2.46 6.79 -3.86
N MET A 169 -2.38 5.56 -3.32
CA MET A 169 -2.39 4.34 -4.13
C MET A 169 -3.68 4.20 -4.92
N ARG A 170 -4.85 4.42 -4.28
CA ARG A 170 -6.14 4.45 -4.97
C ARG A 170 -6.19 5.50 -6.07
N ASN A 171 -5.75 6.71 -5.78
CA ASN A 171 -5.75 7.80 -6.75
C ASN A 171 -4.91 7.44 -7.99
N THR A 172 -3.74 6.82 -7.81
CA THR A 172 -2.93 6.31 -8.93
C THR A 172 -3.70 5.28 -9.76
N ILE A 173 -4.44 4.36 -9.12
CA ILE A 173 -5.26 3.36 -9.83
C ILE A 173 -6.32 4.08 -10.70
N ILE A 174 -7.04 5.05 -10.13
CA ILE A 174 -8.09 5.81 -10.84
C ILE A 174 -7.47 6.68 -11.94
N GLU A 175 -6.41 7.40 -11.66
CA GLU A 175 -5.71 8.24 -12.62
C GLU A 175 -5.21 7.44 -13.83
N CYS A 176 -4.84 6.19 -13.65
CA CYS A 176 -4.42 5.30 -14.73
C CYS A 176 -5.58 4.70 -15.54
N GLY A 177 -6.84 4.98 -15.18
CA GLY A 177 -8.02 4.44 -15.87
C GLY A 177 -8.59 3.16 -15.25
N GLY A 178 -8.10 2.75 -14.08
CA GLY A 178 -8.73 1.72 -13.25
C GLY A 178 -9.95 2.25 -12.50
N GLU A 179 -10.71 1.36 -11.88
CA GLU A 179 -11.90 1.70 -11.11
C GLU A 179 -11.80 1.18 -9.67
N VAL A 180 -12.39 1.91 -8.72
CA VAL A 180 -12.52 1.47 -7.33
C VAL A 180 -13.94 1.79 -6.86
N HIS A 181 -14.72 0.75 -6.57
CA HIS A 181 -16.10 0.83 -6.13
C HIS A 181 -16.19 0.44 -4.66
N PHE A 182 -16.60 1.38 -3.81
CA PHE A 182 -16.87 1.17 -2.40
C PHE A 182 -18.32 0.75 -2.15
N GLU A 183 -18.59 0.19 -0.96
CA GLU A 183 -19.90 -0.30 -0.56
C GLU A 183 -20.46 -1.31 -1.58
N THR A 184 -19.53 -1.98 -2.29
CA THR A 184 -19.80 -2.94 -3.35
C THR A 184 -19.23 -4.30 -2.94
N ARG A 185 -20.11 -5.15 -2.37
CA ARG A 185 -19.75 -6.50 -1.92
C ARG A 185 -19.97 -7.49 -3.06
N MET A 186 -18.96 -8.31 -3.34
CA MET A 186 -19.12 -9.46 -4.21
C MET A 186 -19.94 -10.54 -3.47
N ASP A 187 -21.05 -10.95 -4.03
CA ASP A 187 -21.94 -11.98 -3.47
C ASP A 187 -21.73 -13.33 -4.15
N SER A 188 -21.54 -13.37 -5.48
CA SER A 188 -21.30 -14.60 -6.22
C SER A 188 -20.46 -14.41 -7.48
N LEU A 189 -20.05 -15.53 -8.08
CA LEU A 189 -19.38 -15.56 -9.37
C LEU A 189 -20.39 -15.89 -10.47
N ILE A 190 -20.31 -15.18 -11.61
CA ILE A 190 -21.04 -15.53 -12.83
C ILE A 190 -20.17 -16.50 -13.62
N ILE A 191 -20.67 -17.71 -13.83
CA ILE A 191 -19.93 -18.77 -14.54
C ILE A 191 -20.74 -19.20 -15.76
N GLU A 192 -20.17 -19.04 -16.92
CA GLU A 192 -20.74 -19.47 -18.19
C GLU A 192 -19.78 -20.44 -18.90
N LYS A 193 -20.29 -21.57 -19.37
CA LYS A 193 -19.50 -22.60 -20.09
C LYS A 193 -18.20 -22.95 -19.34
N ASN A 194 -18.27 -23.09 -18.03
CA ASN A 194 -17.15 -23.40 -17.13
C ASN A 194 -16.03 -22.34 -17.09
N LYS A 195 -16.37 -21.06 -17.39
CA LYS A 195 -15.48 -19.91 -17.30
C LYS A 195 -16.12 -18.82 -16.44
N ILE A 196 -15.32 -18.15 -15.63
CA ILE A 196 -15.77 -16.96 -14.88
C ILE A 196 -15.89 -15.82 -15.91
N THR A 197 -17.09 -15.26 -16.02
CA THR A 197 -17.41 -14.13 -16.93
C THR A 197 -17.69 -12.83 -16.18
N GLY A 198 -17.95 -12.91 -14.88
CA GLY A 198 -18.22 -11.74 -14.05
C GLY A 198 -18.46 -12.08 -12.60
N ILE A 199 -18.94 -11.10 -11.87
CA ILE A 199 -19.37 -11.21 -10.47
C ILE A 199 -20.76 -10.60 -10.31
N GLU A 200 -21.51 -11.10 -9.34
CA GLU A 200 -22.70 -10.44 -8.83
C GLU A 200 -22.33 -9.67 -7.56
N THR A 201 -22.87 -8.49 -7.41
CA THR A 201 -22.64 -7.65 -6.25
C THR A 201 -23.95 -7.26 -5.58
N ASN A 202 -23.89 -6.82 -4.31
CA ASN A 202 -25.05 -6.28 -3.59
C ASN A 202 -25.70 -5.07 -4.27
N THR A 203 -25.01 -4.43 -5.23
CA THR A 203 -25.54 -3.28 -6.02
C THR A 203 -26.09 -3.69 -7.37
N GLY A 204 -26.07 -4.97 -7.72
CA GLY A 204 -26.53 -5.50 -9.01
C GLY A 204 -25.64 -5.15 -10.21
N LYS A 205 -24.42 -4.75 -9.98
CA LYS A 205 -23.43 -4.39 -11.01
C LYS A 205 -22.39 -5.49 -11.15
#